data_74678dd67c687472058d56a5663971c2
#
_entry.id   74678dd67c687472058d56a5663971c2
#
_cell.length_a   1.000
_cell.length_b   1.000
_cell.length_c   1.000
_cell.angle_alpha   90.00
_cell.angle_beta   90.00
_cell.angle_gamma   90.00
#
_symmetry.space_group_name_H-M   'P 1'
#
loop_
_entity.id
_entity.type
_entity.pdbx_description
1 polymer ?
#
loop_
_entity_poly.entity_id
_entity_poly.type
_entity_poly.pdbx_seq_one_letter_code
_entity_poly.pdbx_strand_id
1 'polypeptide(L)'
;NEAGGMCDWIAAGTSYSTSDVPMIPFYIFYSMFGFPRIGDLIWAAADQRARGFLLGGTAGRTTLNGEGLQHEDGHSLLWASSVPNCISYDPTFNYELAVITHDGLKRMFQEQEDVFYYLTVMNENYAHPAMPDGAEEGIIKGMYLFKEGASKSKLRVQLLGSGTIFNEVIAAAELLKTDWGVEADLWSCTSFTELAREGQACERENRLKPTQEKRIPYVSECLNERQGPVIVSTDYVRLLADSIRPFIRKHCSILGTDGFGRSDTRENLRRFFEVDRYYVAITALNALVDLGQIKAEVVQQAIEKYEIDTEKPAPWLV
;
A
#
# COMPACT_ATOMS: atom_id res chain seq x y z
N ASN A 1 2.18 28.05 -4.31
CA ASN A 1 2.42 26.93 -5.18
C ASN A 1 3.29 25.86 -4.49
N GLU A 2 3.39 24.67 -5.04
CA GLU A 2 4.02 23.53 -4.40
C GLU A 2 5.50 23.77 -4.10
N ALA A 3 6.24 24.42 -5.01
CA ALA A 3 7.65 24.72 -4.82
C ALA A 3 7.89 25.70 -3.66
N GLY A 4 7.09 26.78 -3.58
CA GLY A 4 7.18 27.73 -2.46
C GLY A 4 6.87 27.08 -1.12
N GLY A 5 5.76 26.31 -1.03
CA GLY A 5 5.41 25.57 0.18
C GLY A 5 6.48 24.54 0.58
N MET A 6 7.12 23.89 -0.39
CA MET A 6 8.22 22.97 -0.11
C MET A 6 9.47 23.71 0.43
N CYS A 7 9.78 24.90 -0.08
CA CYS A 7 10.87 25.73 0.47
C CYS A 7 10.60 26.14 1.92
N ASP A 8 9.36 26.54 2.24
CA ASP A 8 8.97 26.88 3.62
C ASP A 8 9.07 25.64 4.53
N TRP A 9 8.64 24.47 4.03
CA TRP A 9 8.74 23.20 4.75
C TRP A 9 10.20 22.81 5.00
N ILE A 10 11.10 22.96 4.02
CA ILE A 10 12.55 22.72 4.17
C ILE A 10 13.12 23.66 5.24
N ALA A 11 12.80 24.96 5.17
CA ALA A 11 13.30 25.94 6.13
C ALA A 11 12.88 25.61 7.57
N ALA A 12 11.61 25.21 7.77
CA ALA A 12 11.13 24.78 9.07
C ALA A 12 11.73 23.44 9.50
N GLY A 13 11.78 22.45 8.59
CA GLY A 13 12.30 21.10 8.88
C GLY A 13 13.80 21.02 9.16
N THR A 14 14.57 22.07 8.77
CA THR A 14 16.01 22.20 9.04
C THR A 14 16.32 23.21 10.17
N SER A 15 15.31 23.83 10.77
CA SER A 15 15.49 24.88 11.78
C SER A 15 16.20 24.40 13.04
N TYR A 16 16.15 23.12 13.37
CA TYR A 16 16.93 22.51 14.45
C TYR A 16 18.45 22.71 14.29
N SER A 17 18.93 22.73 13.03
CA SER A 17 20.35 22.90 12.68
C SER A 17 20.74 24.35 12.43
N THR A 18 19.80 25.15 11.86
CA THR A 18 20.11 26.54 11.45
C THR A 18 19.85 27.57 12.56
N SER A 19 18.92 27.29 13.47
CA SER A 19 18.43 28.23 14.47
C SER A 19 18.32 27.66 15.87
N ASP A 20 18.73 26.39 16.06
CA ASP A 20 18.62 25.67 17.33
C ASP A 20 17.17 25.58 17.86
N VAL A 21 16.20 25.59 16.95
CA VAL A 21 14.77 25.50 17.24
C VAL A 21 14.17 24.32 16.47
N PRO A 22 13.94 23.15 17.10
CA PRO A 22 13.40 22.00 16.42
C PRO A 22 11.92 22.23 16.04
N MET A 23 11.61 22.11 14.77
CA MET A 23 10.24 22.13 14.24
C MET A 23 9.99 20.85 13.45
N ILE A 24 8.74 20.38 13.47
CA ILE A 24 8.26 19.25 12.65
C ILE A 24 7.10 19.78 11.79
N PRO A 25 7.38 20.36 10.64
CA PRO A 25 6.34 20.92 9.78
C PRO A 25 5.49 19.84 9.12
N PHE A 26 4.23 20.20 8.85
CA PHE A 26 3.31 19.42 8.02
C PHE A 26 3.01 20.22 6.76
N TYR A 27 3.19 19.62 5.59
CA TYR A 27 2.84 20.22 4.31
C TYR A 27 1.88 19.32 3.56
N ILE A 28 0.68 19.84 3.26
CA ILE A 28 -0.37 19.14 2.54
C ILE A 28 -0.43 19.66 1.10
N PHE A 29 -0.40 18.77 0.13
CA PHE A 29 -0.54 19.08 -1.30
C PHE A 29 -1.36 17.98 -1.98
N TYR A 30 -1.88 18.27 -3.17
CA TYR A 30 -2.42 17.21 -4.02
C TYR A 30 -1.30 16.22 -4.35
N SER A 31 -1.50 14.92 -4.10
CA SER A 31 -0.44 13.91 -4.22
C SER A 31 0.18 13.87 -5.62
N MET A 32 -0.64 14.07 -6.67
CA MET A 32 -0.16 14.16 -8.05
C MET A 32 0.74 15.37 -8.32
N PHE A 33 0.69 16.42 -7.48
CA PHE A 33 1.49 17.63 -7.64
C PHE A 33 2.68 17.73 -6.67
N GLY A 34 2.87 16.71 -5.82
CA GLY A 34 4.03 16.55 -4.97
C GLY A 34 5.24 16.04 -5.74
N PHE A 35 5.55 14.76 -5.62
CA PHE A 35 6.71 14.15 -6.28
C PHE A 35 6.82 14.45 -7.78
N PRO A 36 5.74 14.45 -8.59
CA PRO A 36 5.82 14.80 -10.02
C PRO A 36 6.30 16.20 -10.33
N ARG A 37 6.08 17.17 -9.42
CA ARG A 37 6.44 18.59 -9.65
C ARG A 37 7.61 19.09 -8.84
N ILE A 38 7.81 18.56 -7.63
CA ILE A 38 8.79 19.04 -6.66
C ILE A 38 9.70 17.92 -6.15
N GLY A 39 9.82 16.83 -6.89
CA GLY A 39 10.64 15.69 -6.50
C GLY A 39 12.10 16.03 -6.26
N ASP A 40 12.68 16.98 -7.03
CA ASP A 40 14.03 17.48 -6.82
C ASP A 40 14.18 18.28 -5.52
N LEU A 41 13.18 19.07 -5.16
CA LEU A 41 13.15 19.77 -3.86
C LEU A 41 12.95 18.79 -2.69
N ILE A 42 12.18 17.71 -2.88
CA ILE A 42 12.04 16.64 -1.89
C ILE A 42 13.39 15.92 -1.72
N TRP A 43 14.09 15.66 -2.82
CA TRP A 43 15.46 15.10 -2.78
C TRP A 43 16.43 16.03 -2.06
N ALA A 44 16.40 17.34 -2.36
CA ALA A 44 17.22 18.33 -1.68
C ALA A 44 16.89 18.42 -0.17
N ALA A 45 15.60 18.29 0.21
CA ALA A 45 15.20 18.21 1.60
C ALA A 45 15.79 16.98 2.32
N ALA A 46 15.80 15.85 1.63
CA ALA A 46 16.43 14.61 2.10
C ALA A 46 17.92 14.79 2.36
N ASP A 47 18.66 15.36 1.41
CA ASP A 47 20.09 15.66 1.54
C ASP A 47 20.38 16.65 2.69
N GLN A 48 19.49 17.62 2.91
CA GLN A 48 19.57 18.59 4.00
C GLN A 48 19.13 18.04 5.35
N ARG A 49 18.66 16.78 5.41
CA ARG A 49 18.14 16.13 6.61
C ARG A 49 16.96 16.88 7.23
N ALA A 50 16.10 17.44 6.40
CA ALA A 50 14.87 18.08 6.86
C ALA A 50 13.96 17.04 7.53
N ARG A 51 13.28 17.43 8.61
CA ARG A 51 12.35 16.59 9.37
C ARG A 51 10.94 17.15 9.24
N GLY A 52 9.95 16.31 9.06
CA GLY A 52 8.57 16.73 8.94
C GLY A 52 7.72 15.72 8.19
N PHE A 53 6.47 16.09 7.99
CA PHE A 53 5.49 15.29 7.26
C PHE A 53 5.09 15.97 5.96
N LEU A 54 5.15 15.22 4.88
CA LEU A 54 4.54 15.54 3.60
C LEU A 54 3.25 14.72 3.48
N LEU A 55 2.13 15.38 3.24
CA LEU A 55 0.83 14.73 3.11
C LEU A 55 0.33 14.86 1.67
N GLY A 56 0.31 13.74 0.95
CA GLY A 56 -0.27 13.66 -0.39
C GLY A 56 -1.78 13.54 -0.30
N GLY A 57 -2.48 14.66 -0.44
CA GLY A 57 -3.93 14.72 -0.37
C GLY A 57 -4.61 14.24 -1.64
N THR A 58 -5.85 13.76 -1.52
CA THR A 58 -6.65 13.18 -2.61
C THR A 58 -5.92 12.09 -3.38
N ALA A 59 -5.15 11.27 -2.67
CA ALA A 59 -4.34 10.23 -3.24
C ALA A 59 -5.17 9.04 -3.74
N GLY A 60 -4.52 8.20 -4.55
CA GLY A 60 -5.13 7.01 -5.13
C GLY A 60 -5.77 7.26 -6.49
N ARG A 61 -5.46 6.40 -7.45
CA ARG A 61 -5.90 6.57 -8.84
C ARG A 61 -7.40 6.41 -9.05
N THR A 62 -8.04 5.55 -8.25
CA THR A 62 -9.48 5.29 -8.34
C THR A 62 -10.28 5.99 -7.24
N THR A 63 -9.61 6.54 -6.25
CA THR A 63 -10.26 7.11 -5.07
C THR A 63 -10.70 8.55 -5.28
N LEU A 64 -9.96 9.34 -6.02
CA LEU A 64 -10.35 10.68 -6.43
C LEU A 64 -11.29 10.56 -7.63
N ASN A 65 -12.58 10.79 -7.41
CA ASN A 65 -13.61 10.70 -8.45
C ASN A 65 -14.07 12.06 -8.97
N GLY A 66 -14.46 12.12 -10.23
CA GLY A 66 -15.04 13.31 -10.84
C GLY A 66 -14.06 14.45 -11.14
N GLU A 67 -12.78 14.21 -10.96
CA GLU A 67 -11.71 15.17 -11.23
C GLU A 67 -11.08 14.92 -12.62
N GLY A 68 -10.27 15.86 -13.07
CA GLY A 68 -9.44 15.67 -14.26
C GLY A 68 -8.38 14.59 -14.04
N LEU A 69 -8.14 13.79 -15.06
CA LEU A 69 -7.21 12.65 -15.01
C LEU A 69 -5.79 13.00 -14.50
N GLN A 70 -5.36 14.27 -14.65
CA GLN A 70 -4.07 14.75 -14.16
C GLN A 70 -3.98 14.83 -12.63
N HIS A 71 -5.09 14.71 -11.90
CA HIS A 71 -5.10 14.68 -10.43
C HIS A 71 -5.03 13.26 -9.87
N GLU A 72 -5.22 12.23 -10.68
CA GLU A 72 -5.30 10.85 -10.22
C GLU A 72 -3.93 10.22 -10.07
N ASP A 73 -3.40 10.32 -8.85
CA ASP A 73 -2.10 9.77 -8.49
C ASP A 73 -2.13 8.25 -8.35
N GLY A 74 -1.29 7.57 -9.10
CA GLY A 74 -1.06 6.12 -8.96
C GLY A 74 0.41 5.76 -8.76
N HIS A 75 1.32 6.73 -8.51
CA HIS A 75 2.77 6.46 -8.55
C HIS A 75 3.62 7.28 -7.56
N SER A 76 3.06 8.21 -6.79
CA SER A 76 3.84 9.04 -5.86
C SER A 76 4.58 8.23 -4.80
N LEU A 77 3.98 7.15 -4.28
CA LEU A 77 4.62 6.25 -3.32
C LEU A 77 5.81 5.50 -3.94
N LEU A 78 5.72 5.12 -5.22
CA LEU A 78 6.86 4.51 -5.93
C LEU A 78 8.04 5.49 -6.03
N TRP A 79 7.75 6.76 -6.32
CA TRP A 79 8.80 7.79 -6.34
C TRP A 79 9.35 8.08 -4.95
N ALA A 80 8.49 8.13 -3.92
CA ALA A 80 8.93 8.27 -2.53
C ALA A 80 9.89 7.14 -2.11
N SER A 81 9.68 5.92 -2.61
CA SER A 81 10.55 4.78 -2.31
C SER A 81 11.99 4.96 -2.76
N SER A 82 12.24 5.83 -3.76
CA SER A 82 13.58 6.13 -4.26
C SER A 82 14.38 7.08 -3.35
N VAL A 83 13.71 7.81 -2.46
CA VAL A 83 14.36 8.77 -1.55
C VAL A 83 14.80 8.04 -0.27
N PRO A 84 16.10 8.00 0.06
CA PRO A 84 16.64 7.06 1.05
C PRO A 84 16.06 7.18 2.47
N ASN A 85 15.83 8.40 2.94
CA ASN A 85 15.32 8.71 4.28
C ASN A 85 13.85 9.17 4.30
N CYS A 86 13.12 9.01 3.20
CA CYS A 86 11.69 9.21 3.12
C CYS A 86 10.95 7.94 3.54
N ILE A 87 10.23 7.97 4.65
CA ILE A 87 9.40 6.88 5.14
C ILE A 87 7.99 7.10 4.62
N SER A 88 7.47 6.17 3.78
CA SER A 88 6.20 6.39 3.09
C SER A 88 5.15 5.36 3.46
N TYR A 89 3.90 5.83 3.68
CA TYR A 89 2.76 5.00 4.05
C TYR A 89 1.51 5.35 3.26
N ASP A 90 0.66 4.33 3.06
CA ASP A 90 -0.68 4.41 2.47
C ASP A 90 -1.73 3.85 3.45
N PRO A 91 -2.07 4.60 4.52
CA PRO A 91 -2.98 4.11 5.55
C PRO A 91 -4.42 4.01 5.04
N THR A 92 -5.12 2.97 5.47
CA THR A 92 -6.56 2.77 5.21
C THR A 92 -7.41 3.45 6.28
N PHE A 93 -7.05 3.26 7.56
CA PHE A 93 -7.87 3.68 8.70
C PHE A 93 -7.22 4.80 9.50
N ASN A 94 -8.05 5.61 10.16
CA ASN A 94 -7.57 6.74 10.97
C ASN A 94 -6.60 6.32 12.08
N TYR A 95 -6.81 5.16 12.69
CA TYR A 95 -5.90 4.67 13.72
C TYR A 95 -4.51 4.33 13.15
N GLU A 96 -4.42 3.84 11.92
CA GLU A 96 -3.14 3.62 11.25
C GLU A 96 -2.39 4.95 11.07
N LEU A 97 -3.09 5.97 10.55
CA LEU A 97 -2.54 7.31 10.39
C LEU A 97 -2.08 7.90 11.74
N ALA A 98 -2.84 7.70 12.81
CA ALA A 98 -2.49 8.18 14.14
C ALA A 98 -1.24 7.49 14.69
N VAL A 99 -1.14 6.15 14.58
CA VAL A 99 0.02 5.35 15.01
C VAL A 99 1.27 5.78 14.23
N ILE A 100 1.19 5.88 12.91
CA ILE A 100 2.30 6.28 12.04
C ILE A 100 2.76 7.72 12.36
N THR A 101 1.82 8.65 12.54
CA THR A 101 2.15 10.04 12.88
C THR A 101 2.82 10.13 14.25
N HIS A 102 2.32 9.39 15.23
CA HIS A 102 2.91 9.34 16.58
C HIS A 102 4.34 8.77 16.55
N ASP A 103 4.56 7.67 15.83
CA ASP A 103 5.89 7.09 15.63
C ASP A 103 6.85 8.08 14.93
N GLY A 104 6.37 8.72 13.88
CA GLY A 104 7.17 9.72 13.14
C GLY A 104 7.56 10.92 14.01
N LEU A 105 6.66 11.43 14.85
CA LEU A 105 6.98 12.48 15.81
C LEU A 105 8.03 12.02 16.83
N LYS A 106 7.90 10.80 17.33
CA LYS A 106 8.89 10.22 18.24
C LYS A 106 10.27 10.13 17.59
N ARG A 107 10.37 9.55 16.40
CA ARG A 107 11.63 9.38 15.67
C ARG A 107 12.29 10.71 15.32
N MET A 108 11.53 11.64 14.76
CA MET A 108 12.07 12.93 14.29
C MET A 108 12.37 13.91 15.43
N PHE A 109 11.52 13.97 16.47
CA PHE A 109 11.64 14.97 17.55
C PHE A 109 12.39 14.44 18.78
N GLN A 110 12.01 13.27 19.31
CA GLN A 110 12.63 12.72 20.51
C GLN A 110 13.97 12.03 20.21
N GLU A 111 13.99 11.14 19.20
CA GLU A 111 15.15 10.34 18.85
C GLU A 111 16.07 11.05 17.84
N GLN A 112 15.60 12.13 17.25
CA GLN A 112 16.32 12.98 16.31
C GLN A 112 16.89 12.21 15.09
N GLU A 113 16.17 11.19 14.64
CA GLU A 113 16.55 10.44 13.44
C GLU A 113 16.51 11.30 12.19
N ASP A 114 17.39 10.97 11.25
CA ASP A 114 17.47 11.59 9.93
C ASP A 114 16.44 10.95 8.97
N VAL A 115 15.16 11.22 9.24
CA VAL A 115 14.04 10.76 8.44
C VAL A 115 12.98 11.85 8.30
N PHE A 116 12.16 11.76 7.26
CA PHE A 116 10.90 12.47 7.11
C PHE A 116 9.84 11.55 6.53
N TYR A 117 8.57 11.93 6.65
CA TYR A 117 7.46 11.06 6.30
C TYR A 117 6.70 11.58 5.09
N TYR A 118 6.30 10.68 4.20
CA TYR A 118 5.31 10.92 3.15
C TYR A 118 4.09 10.01 3.40
N LEU A 119 2.94 10.62 3.69
CA LEU A 119 1.69 9.91 3.98
C LEU A 119 0.65 10.28 2.93
N THR A 120 0.01 9.28 2.35
CA THR A 120 -1.13 9.51 1.46
C THR A 120 -2.42 9.62 2.27
N VAL A 121 -3.26 10.58 1.91
CA VAL A 121 -4.57 10.80 2.52
C VAL A 121 -5.62 10.97 1.43
N MET A 122 -6.78 10.34 1.62
CA MET A 122 -7.83 10.21 0.63
C MET A 122 -9.07 10.99 1.00
N ASN A 123 -9.93 11.28 0.01
CA ASN A 123 -11.19 12.00 0.19
C ASN A 123 -12.44 11.10 0.16
N GLU A 124 -12.28 9.79 0.26
CA GLU A 124 -13.40 8.86 0.37
C GLU A 124 -13.81 8.66 1.83
N ASN A 125 -15.11 8.82 2.10
CA ASN A 125 -15.66 8.62 3.43
C ASN A 125 -16.16 7.17 3.59
N TYR A 126 -15.68 6.47 4.61
CA TYR A 126 -16.13 5.14 5.00
C TYR A 126 -16.01 4.94 6.52
N ALA A 127 -16.65 3.89 7.02
CA ALA A 127 -16.58 3.56 8.43
C ALA A 127 -15.17 3.08 8.83
N HIS A 128 -14.67 3.62 9.93
CA HIS A 128 -13.39 3.21 10.50
C HIS A 128 -13.66 2.27 11.70
N PRO A 129 -13.24 1.00 11.64
CA PRO A 129 -13.36 0.08 12.76
C PRO A 129 -12.39 0.45 13.90
N ALA A 130 -12.58 -0.19 15.05
CA ALA A 130 -11.57 -0.16 16.10
C ALA A 130 -10.28 -0.83 15.63
N MET A 131 -9.14 -0.33 16.10
CA MET A 131 -7.84 -0.95 15.84
C MET A 131 -7.81 -2.36 16.47
N PRO A 132 -7.35 -3.39 15.74
CA PRO A 132 -7.11 -4.69 16.33
C PRO A 132 -6.05 -4.63 17.44
N ASP A 133 -6.24 -5.40 18.51
CA ASP A 133 -5.31 -5.44 19.63
C ASP A 133 -3.89 -5.84 19.17
N GLY A 134 -2.90 -5.05 19.55
CA GLY A 134 -1.48 -5.30 19.22
C GLY A 134 -1.09 -5.02 17.77
N ALA A 135 -1.92 -4.30 17.00
CA ALA A 135 -1.64 -3.97 15.60
C ALA A 135 -0.55 -2.89 15.42
N GLU A 136 -0.23 -2.11 16.45
CA GLU A 136 0.64 -0.92 16.36
C GLU A 136 2.00 -1.23 15.73
N GLU A 137 2.65 -2.29 16.18
CA GLU A 137 3.96 -2.69 15.66
C GLU A 137 3.88 -3.07 14.18
N GLY A 138 2.84 -3.83 13.79
CA GLY A 138 2.61 -4.23 12.41
C GLY A 138 2.27 -3.05 11.50
N ILE A 139 1.52 -2.06 12.00
CA ILE A 139 1.22 -0.81 11.28
C ILE A 139 2.53 -0.09 10.93
N ILE A 140 3.47 0.03 11.88
CA ILE A 140 4.77 0.68 11.68
C ILE A 140 5.67 -0.15 10.77
N LYS A 141 5.67 -1.48 10.91
CA LYS A 141 6.45 -2.38 10.04
C LYS A 141 5.95 -2.48 8.61
N GLY A 142 4.74 -1.99 8.32
CA GLY A 142 4.18 -1.92 6.98
C GLY A 142 3.05 -2.90 6.68
N MET A 143 2.74 -3.88 7.54
CA MET A 143 1.53 -4.71 7.42
C MET A 143 1.15 -5.37 8.75
N TYR A 144 -0.14 -5.66 8.90
CA TYR A 144 -0.67 -6.40 10.05
C TYR A 144 -1.90 -7.24 9.66
N LEU A 145 -2.17 -8.29 10.43
CA LEU A 145 -3.38 -9.10 10.27
C LEU A 145 -4.59 -8.32 10.79
N PHE A 146 -5.44 -7.89 9.87
CA PHE A 146 -6.67 -7.18 10.20
C PHE A 146 -7.78 -8.13 10.66
N LYS A 147 -7.93 -9.26 9.96
CA LYS A 147 -8.96 -10.27 10.29
C LYS A 147 -8.52 -11.64 9.81
N GLU A 148 -8.65 -12.64 10.67
CA GLU A 148 -8.40 -14.03 10.31
C GLU A 148 -9.68 -14.71 9.81
N GLY A 149 -9.57 -15.49 8.75
CA GLY A 149 -10.66 -16.33 8.24
C GLY A 149 -10.94 -17.53 9.16
N ALA A 150 -12.09 -18.21 8.97
CA ALA A 150 -12.47 -19.33 9.81
C ALA A 150 -11.44 -20.48 9.75
N SER A 151 -11.06 -21.03 10.92
CA SER A 151 -9.93 -21.97 11.07
C SER A 151 -10.10 -23.32 10.36
N LYS A 152 -11.34 -23.73 10.04
CA LYS A 152 -11.67 -25.05 9.51
C LYS A 152 -11.83 -25.15 8.00
N SER A 153 -11.57 -24.07 7.25
CA SER A 153 -11.70 -24.10 5.79
C SER A 153 -10.55 -24.86 5.14
N LYS A 154 -10.88 -25.68 4.12
CA LYS A 154 -9.90 -26.35 3.27
C LYS A 154 -9.36 -25.44 2.19
N LEU A 155 -10.14 -24.46 1.74
CA LEU A 155 -9.77 -23.46 0.75
C LEU A 155 -9.52 -22.13 1.44
N ARG A 156 -8.33 -21.60 1.31
CA ARG A 156 -7.91 -20.35 1.96
C ARG A 156 -7.03 -19.54 1.03
N VAL A 157 -7.13 -18.22 1.17
CA VAL A 157 -6.27 -17.25 0.48
C VAL A 157 -5.80 -16.19 1.47
N GLN A 158 -4.69 -15.53 1.16
CA GLN A 158 -4.16 -14.38 1.88
C GLN A 158 -4.44 -13.14 1.04
N LEU A 159 -5.32 -12.25 1.51
CA LEU A 159 -5.69 -11.02 0.80
C LEU A 159 -5.03 -9.82 1.46
N LEU A 160 -4.21 -9.11 0.71
CA LEU A 160 -3.47 -7.94 1.12
C LEU A 160 -4.01 -6.71 0.38
N GLY A 161 -4.17 -5.60 1.08
CA GLY A 161 -4.57 -4.34 0.46
C GLY A 161 -4.05 -3.12 1.20
N SER A 162 -3.97 -1.97 0.52
CA SER A 162 -3.56 -0.69 1.08
C SER A 162 -4.57 0.41 0.78
N GLY A 163 -4.56 1.48 1.58
CA GLY A 163 -5.42 2.63 1.36
C GLY A 163 -6.89 2.25 1.22
N THR A 164 -7.64 3.01 0.43
CA THR A 164 -9.08 2.77 0.23
C THR A 164 -9.39 1.44 -0.46
N ILE A 165 -8.48 0.91 -1.28
CA ILE A 165 -8.67 -0.38 -1.96
C ILE A 165 -8.76 -1.54 -0.97
N PHE A 166 -8.26 -1.39 0.24
CA PHE A 166 -8.46 -2.41 1.26
C PHE A 166 -9.95 -2.68 1.56
N ASN A 167 -10.84 -1.69 1.38
CA ASN A 167 -12.29 -1.91 1.48
C ASN A 167 -12.81 -2.84 0.36
N GLU A 168 -12.26 -2.76 -0.84
CA GLU A 168 -12.58 -3.70 -1.93
C GLU A 168 -12.05 -5.12 -1.61
N VAL A 169 -10.89 -5.21 -0.99
CA VAL A 169 -10.31 -6.48 -0.53
C VAL A 169 -11.17 -7.13 0.56
N ILE A 170 -11.67 -6.34 1.53
CA ILE A 170 -12.61 -6.82 2.55
C ILE A 170 -13.90 -7.33 1.91
N ALA A 171 -14.47 -6.58 0.96
CA ALA A 171 -15.66 -6.99 0.24
C ALA A 171 -15.46 -8.25 -0.61
N ALA A 172 -14.27 -8.40 -1.24
CA ALA A 172 -13.90 -9.59 -1.98
C ALA A 172 -13.84 -10.85 -1.08
N ALA A 173 -13.35 -10.71 0.15
CA ALA A 173 -13.35 -11.82 1.11
C ALA A 173 -14.76 -12.32 1.43
N GLU A 174 -15.74 -11.43 1.56
CA GLU A 174 -17.14 -11.82 1.76
C GLU A 174 -17.73 -12.52 0.52
N LEU A 175 -17.41 -12.06 -0.70
CA LEU A 175 -17.80 -12.73 -1.95
C LEU A 175 -17.17 -14.13 -2.05
N LEU A 176 -15.88 -14.26 -1.77
CA LEU A 176 -15.18 -15.54 -1.78
C LEU A 176 -15.81 -16.54 -0.80
N LYS A 177 -16.17 -16.07 0.38
CA LYS A 177 -16.81 -16.89 1.41
C LYS A 177 -18.22 -17.30 1.03
N THR A 178 -19.07 -16.34 0.65
CA THR A 178 -20.51 -16.57 0.42
C THR A 178 -20.78 -17.31 -0.87
N ASP A 179 -20.06 -17.01 -1.92
CA ASP A 179 -20.30 -17.55 -3.26
C ASP A 179 -19.50 -18.81 -3.56
N TRP A 180 -18.30 -18.94 -2.98
CA TRP A 180 -17.31 -19.97 -3.38
C TRP A 180 -16.80 -20.83 -2.21
N GLY A 181 -17.19 -20.53 -0.96
CA GLY A 181 -16.73 -21.28 0.21
C GLY A 181 -15.23 -21.16 0.49
N VAL A 182 -14.59 -20.10 -0.02
CA VAL A 182 -13.17 -19.80 0.18
C VAL A 182 -13.03 -18.80 1.33
N GLU A 183 -12.28 -19.16 2.36
CA GLU A 183 -11.96 -18.26 3.47
C GLU A 183 -10.72 -17.43 3.16
N ALA A 184 -10.68 -16.21 3.67
CA ALA A 184 -9.57 -15.30 3.48
C ALA A 184 -9.04 -14.77 4.82
N ASP A 185 -7.71 -14.71 4.97
CA ASP A 185 -7.07 -13.87 5.97
C ASP A 185 -6.84 -12.49 5.34
N LEU A 186 -7.22 -11.44 6.05
CA LEU A 186 -7.15 -10.05 5.57
C LEU A 186 -5.98 -9.32 6.22
N TRP A 187 -5.13 -8.71 5.40
CA TRP A 187 -3.94 -7.99 5.81
C TRP A 187 -4.00 -6.55 5.32
N SER A 188 -3.97 -5.59 6.23
CA SER A 188 -3.76 -4.19 5.85
C SER A 188 -2.27 -3.94 5.66
N CYS A 189 -1.89 -3.52 4.45
CA CYS A 189 -0.52 -3.15 4.10
C CYS A 189 -0.37 -1.63 4.14
N THR A 190 0.13 -1.12 5.24
CA THR A 190 0.32 0.32 5.43
C THR A 190 1.52 0.87 4.66
N SER A 191 2.54 0.02 4.36
CA SER A 191 3.71 0.45 3.59
C SER A 191 4.40 -0.70 2.84
N PHE A 192 4.21 -0.78 1.53
CA PHE A 192 5.01 -1.67 0.69
C PHE A 192 6.49 -1.27 0.65
N THR A 193 6.79 0.03 0.76
CA THR A 193 8.15 0.55 0.74
C THR A 193 8.96 0.06 1.95
N GLU A 194 8.41 0.17 3.15
CA GLU A 194 9.12 -0.26 4.37
C GLU A 194 9.26 -1.78 4.44
N LEU A 195 8.24 -2.53 3.98
CA LEU A 195 8.34 -3.98 3.84
C LEU A 195 9.46 -4.40 2.87
N ALA A 196 9.57 -3.71 1.74
CA ALA A 196 10.62 -3.98 0.75
C ALA A 196 12.02 -3.62 1.28
N ARG A 197 12.17 -2.47 1.94
CA ARG A 197 13.43 -2.03 2.56
C ARG A 197 13.91 -3.00 3.65
N GLU A 198 13.00 -3.42 4.51
CA GLU A 198 13.29 -4.41 5.57
C GLU A 198 13.73 -5.74 4.96
N GLY A 199 13.01 -6.23 3.94
CA GLY A 199 13.37 -7.46 3.24
C GLY A 199 14.76 -7.39 2.58
N GLN A 200 15.07 -6.27 1.91
CA GLN A 200 16.40 -6.04 1.31
C GLN A 200 17.50 -5.97 2.38
N ALA A 201 17.20 -5.36 3.53
CA ALA A 201 18.14 -5.32 4.66
C ALA A 201 18.41 -6.73 5.22
N CYS A 202 17.37 -7.57 5.35
CA CYS A 202 17.50 -8.97 5.75
C CYS A 202 18.38 -9.76 4.76
N GLU A 203 18.13 -9.64 3.46
CA GLU A 203 18.93 -10.29 2.43
C GLU A 203 20.40 -9.86 2.47
N ARG A 204 20.64 -8.55 2.61
CA ARG A 204 21.99 -8.00 2.72
C ARG A 204 22.70 -8.56 3.94
N GLU A 205 22.05 -8.56 5.11
CA GLU A 205 22.64 -9.08 6.34
C GLU A 205 22.96 -10.57 6.24
N ASN A 206 22.04 -11.37 5.73
CA ASN A 206 22.21 -12.80 5.51
C ASN A 206 23.37 -13.13 4.57
N ARG A 207 23.59 -12.28 3.56
CA ARG A 207 24.72 -12.41 2.62
C ARG A 207 26.05 -12.04 3.25
N LEU A 208 26.07 -11.00 4.10
CA LEU A 208 27.30 -10.51 4.74
C LEU A 208 27.68 -11.30 5.99
N LYS A 209 26.73 -12.00 6.60
CA LYS A 209 26.93 -12.81 7.82
C LYS A 209 26.50 -14.27 7.59
N PRO A 210 27.13 -15.00 6.64
CA PRO A 210 26.64 -16.31 6.17
C PRO A 210 26.71 -17.42 7.23
N THR A 211 27.46 -17.22 8.33
CA THR A 211 27.59 -18.18 9.42
C THR A 211 26.66 -17.92 10.61
N GLN A 212 25.92 -16.80 10.58
CA GLN A 212 24.91 -16.49 11.58
C GLN A 212 23.55 -17.08 11.18
N GLU A 213 22.66 -17.17 12.16
CA GLU A 213 21.25 -17.51 11.90
C GLU A 213 20.65 -16.49 10.94
N LYS A 214 19.94 -17.00 9.90
CA LYS A 214 19.35 -16.15 8.88
C LYS A 214 18.16 -15.39 9.43
N ARG A 215 18.16 -14.07 9.27
CA ARG A 215 16.96 -13.26 9.47
C ARG A 215 15.92 -13.60 8.40
N ILE A 216 14.68 -13.58 8.82
CA ILE A 216 13.52 -13.78 7.94
C ILE A 216 12.89 -12.40 7.71
N PRO A 217 12.62 -11.99 6.46
CA PRO A 217 11.88 -10.74 6.21
C PRO A 217 10.52 -10.73 6.89
N TYR A 218 10.12 -9.60 7.44
CA TYR A 218 8.87 -9.48 8.20
C TYR A 218 7.62 -9.93 7.39
N VAL A 219 7.54 -9.58 6.12
CA VAL A 219 6.47 -10.07 5.25
C VAL A 219 6.47 -11.61 5.13
N SER A 220 7.64 -12.22 5.14
CA SER A 220 7.78 -13.68 5.15
C SER A 220 7.34 -14.28 6.50
N GLU A 221 7.69 -13.65 7.62
CA GLU A 221 7.24 -14.08 8.96
C GLU A 221 5.71 -14.07 9.04
N CYS A 222 5.07 -13.02 8.53
CA CYS A 222 3.62 -12.91 8.50
C CYS A 222 2.94 -14.00 7.66
N LEU A 223 3.52 -14.38 6.51
CA LEU A 223 2.83 -15.17 5.50
C LEU A 223 3.28 -16.62 5.37
N ASN A 224 4.51 -16.98 5.76
CA ASN A 224 5.07 -18.31 5.46
C ASN A 224 4.23 -19.46 6.01
N GLU A 225 3.76 -19.35 7.26
CA GLU A 225 2.99 -20.38 7.94
C GLU A 225 1.49 -20.33 7.61
N ARG A 226 1.03 -19.31 6.87
CA ARG A 226 -0.36 -19.18 6.45
C ARG A 226 -0.67 -20.08 5.25
N GLN A 227 -1.92 -20.53 5.13
CA GLN A 227 -2.34 -21.37 4.01
C GLN A 227 -2.78 -20.53 2.81
N GLY A 228 -2.61 -21.08 1.60
CA GLY A 228 -3.13 -20.53 0.35
C GLY A 228 -2.23 -19.51 -0.33
N PRO A 229 -2.62 -19.08 -1.55
CA PRO A 229 -1.93 -18.08 -2.33
C PRO A 229 -2.13 -16.67 -1.75
N VAL A 230 -1.26 -15.74 -2.15
CA VAL A 230 -1.30 -14.33 -1.75
C VAL A 230 -1.83 -13.51 -2.92
N ILE A 231 -2.83 -12.69 -2.66
CA ILE A 231 -3.36 -11.72 -3.61
C ILE A 231 -3.21 -10.33 -3.01
N VAL A 232 -2.60 -9.43 -3.75
CA VAL A 232 -2.37 -8.05 -3.33
C VAL A 232 -3.15 -7.11 -4.24
N SER A 233 -3.83 -6.11 -3.67
CA SER A 233 -4.51 -5.07 -4.45
C SER A 233 -4.19 -3.69 -3.88
N THR A 234 -3.89 -2.73 -4.77
CA THR A 234 -3.51 -1.37 -4.40
C THR A 234 -4.07 -0.35 -5.40
N ASP A 235 -4.25 0.89 -4.96
CA ASP A 235 -4.69 2.02 -5.78
C ASP A 235 -3.55 2.69 -6.57
N TYR A 236 -2.40 2.06 -6.57
CA TYR A 236 -1.18 2.52 -7.23
C TYR A 236 -0.74 1.53 -8.30
N VAL A 237 0.26 1.92 -9.10
CA VAL A 237 0.87 1.02 -10.09
C VAL A 237 1.36 -0.27 -9.44
N ARG A 238 1.19 -1.41 -10.11
CA ARG A 238 1.55 -2.74 -9.58
C ARG A 238 2.98 -2.82 -9.07
N LEU A 239 3.90 -2.09 -9.70
CA LEU A 239 5.32 -2.11 -9.33
C LEU A 239 5.56 -1.72 -7.86
N LEU A 240 4.70 -0.88 -7.26
CA LEU A 240 4.80 -0.53 -5.83
C LEU A 240 4.64 -1.78 -4.95
N ALA A 241 3.54 -2.51 -5.12
CA ALA A 241 3.28 -3.72 -4.36
C ALA A 241 4.18 -4.89 -4.80
N ASP A 242 4.61 -4.92 -6.06
CA ASP A 242 5.53 -5.94 -6.60
C ASP A 242 6.92 -5.89 -5.92
N SER A 243 7.28 -4.78 -5.32
CA SER A 243 8.53 -4.61 -4.57
C SER A 243 8.69 -5.61 -3.40
N ILE A 244 7.59 -6.14 -2.86
CA ILE A 244 7.62 -7.16 -1.78
C ILE A 244 7.60 -8.60 -2.30
N ARG A 245 7.34 -8.83 -3.60
CA ARG A 245 7.25 -10.19 -4.19
C ARG A 245 8.48 -11.06 -3.91
N PRO A 246 9.74 -10.58 -3.96
CA PRO A 246 10.91 -11.41 -3.68
C PRO A 246 10.89 -12.07 -2.30
N PHE A 247 10.16 -11.48 -1.35
CA PHE A 247 10.08 -11.94 0.03
C PHE A 247 8.83 -12.80 0.31
N ILE A 248 7.95 -13.01 -0.68
CA ILE A 248 6.77 -13.86 -0.58
C ILE A 248 7.08 -15.22 -1.25
N ARG A 249 7.18 -16.27 -0.42
CA ARG A 249 7.54 -17.63 -0.88
C ARG A 249 6.33 -18.47 -1.33
N LYS A 250 5.27 -17.80 -1.78
CA LYS A 250 4.01 -18.42 -2.19
C LYS A 250 3.62 -17.93 -3.58
N HIS A 251 2.65 -18.61 -4.19
CA HIS A 251 2.00 -18.05 -5.38
C HIS A 251 1.46 -16.66 -5.01
N CYS A 252 1.85 -15.63 -5.76
CA CYS A 252 1.49 -14.25 -5.47
C CYS A 252 1.02 -13.53 -6.73
N SER A 253 -0.20 -13.00 -6.70
CA SER A 253 -0.79 -12.20 -7.75
C SER A 253 -1.01 -10.76 -7.26
N ILE A 254 -0.72 -9.77 -8.12
CA ILE A 254 -0.80 -8.36 -7.77
C ILE A 254 -1.71 -7.64 -8.74
N LEU A 255 -2.68 -6.91 -8.19
CA LEU A 255 -3.57 -5.98 -8.89
C LEU A 255 -3.16 -4.55 -8.53
N GLY A 256 -3.19 -3.67 -9.53
CA GLY A 256 -2.86 -2.26 -9.36
C GLY A 256 -3.31 -1.45 -10.56
N THR A 257 -3.19 -0.15 -10.46
CA THR A 257 -3.79 0.83 -11.38
C THR A 257 -2.80 1.33 -12.42
N ASP A 258 -2.24 0.41 -13.20
CA ASP A 258 -1.30 0.77 -14.28
C ASP A 258 -2.03 1.50 -15.43
N GLY A 259 -1.36 2.47 -16.03
CA GLY A 259 -1.90 3.30 -17.11
C GLY A 259 -2.08 4.76 -16.71
N PHE A 260 -2.75 5.54 -17.53
CA PHE A 260 -3.12 6.93 -17.23
C PHE A 260 -4.37 6.99 -16.35
N GLY A 261 -4.52 8.08 -15.58
CA GLY A 261 -5.75 8.36 -14.84
C GLY A 261 -6.97 8.49 -15.76
N ARG A 262 -8.14 8.30 -15.18
CA ARG A 262 -9.45 8.44 -15.86
C ARG A 262 -10.41 9.21 -14.97
N SER A 263 -11.24 10.06 -15.57
CA SER A 263 -12.26 10.80 -14.83
C SER A 263 -13.58 10.05 -14.87
N ASP A 264 -13.96 9.43 -13.76
CA ASP A 264 -15.22 8.68 -13.62
C ASP A 264 -15.59 8.57 -12.12
N THR A 265 -16.64 7.80 -11.81
CA THR A 265 -16.97 7.39 -10.44
C THR A 265 -15.95 6.38 -9.91
N ARG A 266 -15.81 6.28 -8.57
CA ARG A 266 -14.92 5.30 -7.93
C ARG A 266 -15.21 3.87 -8.37
N GLU A 267 -16.51 3.51 -8.46
CA GLU A 267 -16.93 2.18 -8.88
C GLU A 267 -16.44 1.86 -10.30
N ASN A 268 -16.69 2.78 -11.26
CA ASN A 268 -16.27 2.61 -12.64
C ASN A 268 -14.73 2.60 -12.76
N LEU A 269 -14.02 3.46 -12.02
CA LEU A 269 -12.57 3.50 -12.03
C LEU A 269 -11.96 2.19 -11.49
N ARG A 270 -12.45 1.67 -10.35
CA ARG A 270 -12.01 0.39 -9.80
C ARG A 270 -12.28 -0.78 -10.73
N ARG A 271 -13.44 -0.75 -11.42
CA ARG A 271 -13.79 -1.73 -12.46
C ARG A 271 -12.88 -1.62 -13.68
N PHE A 272 -12.60 -0.38 -14.12
CA PHE A 272 -11.72 -0.13 -15.25
C PHE A 272 -10.29 -0.61 -14.98
N PHE A 273 -9.73 -0.25 -13.82
CA PHE A 273 -8.36 -0.63 -13.43
C PHE A 273 -8.23 -2.05 -12.86
N GLU A 274 -9.31 -2.82 -12.78
CA GLU A 274 -9.30 -4.23 -12.34
C GLU A 274 -8.84 -4.40 -10.87
N VAL A 275 -9.21 -3.45 -10.00
CA VAL A 275 -8.89 -3.47 -8.57
C VAL A 275 -10.12 -3.52 -7.67
N ASP A 276 -11.32 -3.69 -8.24
CA ASP A 276 -12.55 -3.87 -7.48
C ASP A 276 -12.64 -5.26 -6.83
N ARG A 277 -13.62 -5.43 -5.95
CA ARG A 277 -13.88 -6.69 -5.24
C ARG A 277 -14.05 -7.90 -6.13
N TYR A 278 -14.57 -7.72 -7.33
CA TYR A 278 -14.82 -8.82 -8.28
C TYR A 278 -13.52 -9.29 -8.92
N TYR A 279 -12.66 -8.37 -9.34
CA TYR A 279 -11.33 -8.71 -9.87
C TYR A 279 -10.42 -9.31 -8.79
N VAL A 280 -10.50 -8.82 -7.54
CA VAL A 280 -9.80 -9.46 -6.41
C VAL A 280 -10.29 -10.89 -6.21
N ALA A 281 -11.62 -11.12 -6.24
CA ALA A 281 -12.20 -12.46 -6.06
C ALA A 281 -11.81 -13.42 -7.19
N ILE A 282 -11.93 -13.03 -8.48
CA ILE A 282 -11.55 -13.90 -9.58
C ILE A 282 -10.05 -14.18 -9.60
N THR A 283 -9.22 -13.22 -9.23
CA THR A 283 -7.75 -13.41 -9.12
C THR A 283 -7.43 -14.44 -8.02
N ALA A 284 -8.13 -14.37 -6.89
CA ALA A 284 -7.97 -15.34 -5.80
C ALA A 284 -8.40 -16.75 -6.23
N LEU A 285 -9.52 -16.87 -6.94
CA LEU A 285 -9.98 -18.16 -7.48
C LEU A 285 -9.01 -18.69 -8.52
N ASN A 286 -8.51 -17.84 -9.43
CA ASN A 286 -7.53 -18.28 -10.42
C ASN A 286 -6.22 -18.77 -9.77
N ALA A 287 -5.75 -18.09 -8.73
CA ALA A 287 -4.57 -18.55 -7.99
C ALA A 287 -4.78 -19.94 -7.33
N LEU A 288 -6.01 -20.24 -6.90
CA LEU A 288 -6.35 -21.58 -6.41
C LEU A 288 -6.41 -22.63 -7.54
N VAL A 289 -6.78 -22.23 -8.77
CA VAL A 289 -6.70 -23.10 -9.98
C VAL A 289 -5.24 -23.41 -10.28
N ASP A 290 -4.36 -22.41 -10.31
CA ASP A 290 -2.92 -22.57 -10.58
C ASP A 290 -2.26 -23.52 -9.57
N LEU A 291 -2.77 -23.57 -8.35
CA LEU A 291 -2.35 -24.51 -7.31
C LEU A 291 -3.08 -25.88 -7.36
N GLY A 292 -3.96 -26.10 -8.32
CA GLY A 292 -4.71 -27.34 -8.47
C GLY A 292 -5.75 -27.61 -7.36
N GLN A 293 -6.15 -26.60 -6.62
CA GLN A 293 -7.09 -26.75 -5.49
C GLN A 293 -8.56 -26.67 -5.91
N ILE A 294 -8.86 -25.95 -6.99
CA ILE A 294 -10.17 -25.89 -7.63
C ILE A 294 -10.02 -26.01 -9.15
N LYS A 295 -11.13 -26.19 -9.86
CA LYS A 295 -11.15 -26.29 -11.32
C LYS A 295 -11.35 -24.94 -11.98
N ALA A 296 -10.85 -24.77 -13.22
CA ALA A 296 -10.96 -23.54 -14.00
C ALA A 296 -12.42 -23.12 -14.27
N GLU A 297 -13.35 -24.07 -14.33
CA GLU A 297 -14.77 -23.81 -14.52
C GLU A 297 -15.36 -22.96 -13.38
N VAL A 298 -14.78 -23.01 -12.18
CA VAL A 298 -15.20 -22.15 -11.06
C VAL A 298 -14.88 -20.69 -11.35
N VAL A 299 -13.71 -20.40 -11.93
CA VAL A 299 -13.34 -19.04 -12.35
C VAL A 299 -14.24 -18.55 -13.46
N GLN A 300 -14.55 -19.42 -14.45
CA GLN A 300 -15.48 -19.07 -15.52
C GLN A 300 -16.87 -18.70 -14.98
N GLN A 301 -17.40 -19.48 -14.03
CA GLN A 301 -18.67 -19.17 -13.35
C GLN A 301 -18.62 -17.84 -12.57
N ALA A 302 -17.47 -17.52 -11.97
CA ALA A 302 -17.30 -16.24 -11.27
C ALA A 302 -17.25 -15.06 -12.25
N ILE A 303 -16.57 -15.20 -13.38
CA ILE A 303 -16.53 -14.20 -14.45
C ILE A 303 -17.96 -13.90 -14.96
N GLU A 304 -18.75 -14.95 -15.23
CA GLU A 304 -20.17 -14.82 -15.66
C GLU A 304 -21.02 -14.20 -14.57
N LYS A 305 -20.90 -14.68 -13.30
CA LYS A 305 -21.70 -14.19 -12.18
C LYS A 305 -21.44 -12.70 -11.88
N TYR A 306 -20.19 -12.25 -12.01
CA TYR A 306 -19.78 -10.88 -11.71
C TYR A 306 -19.78 -9.98 -12.95
N GLU A 307 -20.30 -10.48 -14.07
CA GLU A 307 -20.42 -9.75 -15.34
C GLU A 307 -19.10 -9.08 -15.77
N ILE A 308 -17.99 -9.85 -15.71
CA ILE A 308 -16.67 -9.36 -16.12
C ILE A 308 -16.59 -9.37 -17.66
N ASP A 309 -16.29 -8.21 -18.25
CA ASP A 309 -15.99 -8.09 -19.67
C ASP A 309 -14.57 -8.64 -19.95
N THR A 310 -14.50 -9.82 -20.56
CA THR A 310 -13.24 -10.49 -20.88
C THR A 310 -12.57 -9.93 -22.14
N GLU A 311 -13.30 -9.16 -22.96
CA GLU A 311 -12.80 -8.56 -24.19
C GLU A 311 -12.31 -7.12 -23.97
N LYS A 312 -12.50 -6.57 -22.78
CA LYS A 312 -12.02 -5.25 -22.42
C LYS A 312 -10.50 -5.15 -22.60
N PRO A 313 -9.99 -4.10 -23.28
CA PRO A 313 -8.55 -3.91 -23.37
C PRO A 313 -7.93 -3.64 -22.02
N ALA A 314 -6.68 -4.05 -21.83
CA ALA A 314 -5.96 -3.79 -20.59
C ALA A 314 -5.84 -2.28 -20.32
N PRO A 315 -6.00 -1.80 -19.05
CA PRO A 315 -6.02 -0.37 -18.72
C PRO A 315 -4.78 0.41 -19.18
N TRP A 316 -3.64 -0.24 -19.25
CA TRP A 316 -2.37 0.37 -19.68
C TRP A 316 -2.19 0.45 -21.21
N LEU A 317 -3.11 -0.07 -21.98
CA LEU A 317 -3.08 -0.04 -23.45
C LEU A 317 -4.00 1.03 -24.06
N VAL A 318 -4.81 1.70 -23.24
CA VAL A 318 -5.85 2.64 -23.69
C VAL A 318 -5.79 3.98 -22.95
#